data_fbd8a92b1fa9610f0c06be23d6f716db
#
_entry.id   fbd8a92b1fa9610f0c06be23d6f716db
#
_cell.length_a   1.000
_cell.length_b   1.000
_cell.length_c   1.000
_cell.angle_alpha   90.00
_cell.angle_beta   90.00
_cell.angle_gamma   90.00
#
_symmetry.space_group_name_H-M   'P 1'
#
loop_
_entity.id
_entity.type
_entity.pdbx_description
1 polymer ?
#
loop_
_entity_poly.entity_id
_entity_poly.type
_entity_poly.pdbx_seq_one_letter_code
_entity_poly.pdbx_strand_id
1 'polypeptide(L)'
;MPPAVVLVTGVSRWLGGALAAELARDPAIDRVSGVDTVPPAAELLRRLGRTEFVRADIRNPMIGKVISTAAVDTVVHMNISSTPAGSGGRGPMKELNVIGTMQLLAACQRAPSVRRLVLKSTSAVYGASPRDPAVVTEAMQARRVPSGGFAKDSLDIEGYVRSFSRRRPDVGVAVLRFTNFIGPRIDSVLTGFLRMPVVPTALGYDARVQLLHEDDALGVLTRATTGDFAGTVNVGGEGTLLLSQVIRRLGRLQLPVPSPALGSLGRLTRRFGYVDYSPEQMRFLNFGRVVDTTVLRTEFGYTPRHTTAEALADYARTVSPVVPPDLVADVAGRAQELVARAGSVASSVGATVHGRLRPTPAPPGLRAVHDA
;
A
#
# COMPACT_ATOMS: atom_id res chain seq x y z
N MET A 1 -5.70 3.55 -29.35
CA MET A 1 -5.54 4.97 -29.77
C MET A 1 -5.04 5.73 -28.57
N PRO A 2 -4.13 6.69 -28.71
CA PRO A 2 -3.74 7.58 -27.62
C PRO A 2 -4.97 8.35 -27.10
N PRO A 3 -5.01 8.68 -25.81
CA PRO A 3 -6.11 9.49 -25.26
C PRO A 3 -6.06 10.92 -25.81
N ALA A 4 -7.20 11.47 -26.19
CA ALA A 4 -7.30 12.87 -26.61
C ALA A 4 -7.78 13.77 -25.47
N VAL A 5 -8.79 13.32 -24.70
CA VAL A 5 -9.37 14.08 -23.60
C VAL A 5 -9.36 13.25 -22.32
N VAL A 6 -8.48 13.62 -21.38
CA VAL A 6 -8.27 12.90 -20.14
C VAL A 6 -8.91 13.61 -18.95
N LEU A 7 -9.64 12.89 -18.14
CA LEU A 7 -10.13 13.36 -16.84
C LEU A 7 -9.39 12.64 -15.72
N VAL A 8 -8.74 13.40 -14.83
CA VAL A 8 -8.04 12.89 -13.65
C VAL A 8 -8.78 13.34 -12.39
N THR A 9 -9.24 12.41 -11.56
CA THR A 9 -9.84 12.74 -10.26
C THR A 9 -8.78 12.75 -9.15
N GLY A 10 -8.94 13.59 -8.12
CA GLY A 10 -8.02 13.66 -7.00
C GLY A 10 -6.74 14.45 -7.27
N VAL A 11 -6.84 15.48 -8.11
CA VAL A 11 -5.69 16.31 -8.54
C VAL A 11 -5.17 17.25 -7.46
N SER A 12 -5.89 17.44 -6.38
CA SER A 12 -5.44 18.25 -5.25
C SER A 12 -4.41 17.54 -4.37
N ARG A 13 -4.26 16.22 -4.55
CA ARG A 13 -3.16 15.43 -3.96
C ARG A 13 -1.98 15.40 -4.91
N TRP A 14 -0.78 15.33 -4.34
CA TRP A 14 0.45 15.43 -5.12
C TRP A 14 0.48 14.48 -6.33
N LEU A 15 0.23 13.18 -6.13
CA LEU A 15 0.33 12.19 -7.22
C LEU A 15 -0.69 12.42 -8.33
N GLY A 16 -1.95 12.78 -7.99
CA GLY A 16 -2.98 13.10 -8.98
C GLY A 16 -2.67 14.38 -9.76
N GLY A 17 -2.21 15.42 -9.06
CA GLY A 17 -1.79 16.66 -9.70
C GLY A 17 -0.53 16.51 -10.55
N ALA A 18 0.46 15.72 -10.08
CA ALA A 18 1.66 15.40 -10.85
C ALA A 18 1.33 14.64 -12.13
N LEU A 19 0.41 13.67 -12.06
CA LEU A 19 -0.08 12.95 -13.24
C LEU A 19 -0.77 13.91 -14.23
N ALA A 20 -1.69 14.76 -13.76
CA ALA A 20 -2.38 15.71 -14.61
C ALA A 20 -1.39 16.67 -15.30
N ALA A 21 -0.38 17.14 -14.55
CA ALA A 21 0.68 17.99 -15.08
C ALA A 21 1.56 17.27 -16.13
N GLU A 22 1.87 16.00 -15.91
CA GLU A 22 2.65 15.17 -16.85
C GLU A 22 1.88 14.95 -18.14
N LEU A 23 0.62 14.54 -18.05
CA LEU A 23 -0.26 14.35 -19.21
C LEU A 23 -0.49 15.65 -19.98
N ALA A 24 -0.57 16.79 -19.28
CA ALA A 24 -0.72 18.09 -19.92
C ALA A 24 0.51 18.55 -20.72
N ARG A 25 1.69 17.95 -20.51
CA ARG A 25 2.89 18.20 -21.31
C ARG A 25 2.94 17.37 -22.59
N ASP A 26 2.18 16.29 -22.65
CA ASP A 26 2.15 15.43 -23.82
C ASP A 26 1.35 16.13 -24.97
N PRO A 27 1.99 16.44 -26.10
CA PRO A 27 1.31 17.08 -27.23
C PRO A 27 0.26 16.19 -27.91
N ALA A 28 0.31 14.87 -27.68
CA ALA A 28 -0.67 13.93 -28.21
C ALA A 28 -2.01 13.97 -27.44
N ILE A 29 -2.05 14.63 -26.26
CA ILE A 29 -3.23 14.80 -25.45
C ILE A 29 -3.77 16.22 -25.64
N ASP A 30 -4.95 16.36 -26.22
CA ASP A 30 -5.55 17.65 -26.53
C ASP A 30 -5.98 18.39 -25.27
N ARG A 31 -6.57 17.67 -24.31
CA ARG A 31 -7.15 18.26 -23.10
C ARG A 31 -6.98 17.39 -21.87
N VAL A 32 -6.60 18.01 -20.76
CA VAL A 32 -6.57 17.36 -19.44
C VAL A 32 -7.46 18.15 -18.47
N SER A 33 -8.46 17.48 -17.91
CA SER A 33 -9.34 18.02 -16.88
C SER A 33 -9.04 17.38 -15.54
N GLY A 34 -8.68 18.20 -14.54
CA GLY A 34 -8.42 17.77 -13.17
C GLY A 34 -9.63 18.05 -12.27
N VAL A 35 -10.17 17.03 -11.61
CA VAL A 35 -11.36 17.15 -10.75
C VAL A 35 -11.02 16.89 -9.30
N ASP A 36 -11.43 17.80 -8.41
CA ASP A 36 -11.40 17.60 -6.96
C ASP A 36 -12.41 18.52 -6.25
N THR A 37 -12.70 18.24 -4.98
CA THR A 37 -13.60 19.03 -4.12
C THR A 37 -12.97 20.31 -3.62
N VAL A 38 -11.65 20.32 -3.47
CA VAL A 38 -10.84 21.47 -3.05
C VAL A 38 -9.78 21.78 -4.10
N PRO A 39 -9.40 23.06 -4.29
CA PRO A 39 -8.33 23.37 -5.22
C PRO A 39 -6.99 22.81 -4.73
N PRO A 40 -6.07 22.46 -5.64
CA PRO A 40 -4.70 22.13 -5.30
C PRO A 40 -4.01 23.27 -4.56
N ALA A 41 -3.03 22.93 -3.71
CA ALA A 41 -2.15 23.93 -3.09
C ALA A 41 -1.45 24.78 -4.17
N ALA A 42 -1.14 26.04 -3.84
CA ALA A 42 -0.62 27.01 -4.80
C ALA A 42 0.61 26.52 -5.59
N GLU A 43 1.49 25.75 -4.95
CA GLU A 43 2.66 25.17 -5.62
C GLU A 43 2.24 24.12 -6.66
N LEU A 44 1.33 23.22 -6.31
CA LEU A 44 0.82 22.19 -7.20
C LEU A 44 0.00 22.80 -8.34
N LEU A 45 -0.82 23.80 -8.03
CA LEU A 45 -1.63 24.54 -9.01
C LEU A 45 -0.75 25.16 -10.11
N ARG A 46 0.38 25.77 -9.74
CA ARG A 46 1.36 26.31 -10.71
C ARG A 46 1.98 25.24 -11.61
N ARG A 47 2.09 24.00 -11.12
CA ARG A 47 2.65 22.87 -11.88
C ARG A 47 1.66 22.22 -12.84
N LEU A 48 0.34 22.43 -12.66
CA LEU A 48 -0.69 21.81 -13.49
C LEU A 48 -0.61 22.20 -14.98
N GLY A 49 0.08 23.30 -15.30
CA GLY A 49 0.26 23.75 -16.69
C GLY A 49 -1.09 24.04 -17.36
N ARG A 50 -1.35 23.39 -18.51
CA ARG A 50 -2.62 23.53 -19.27
C ARG A 50 -3.77 22.64 -18.76
N THR A 51 -3.61 21.97 -17.60
CA THR A 51 -4.72 21.22 -16.99
C THR A 51 -5.82 22.15 -16.54
N GLU A 52 -7.04 21.90 -16.97
CA GLU A 52 -8.22 22.63 -16.53
C GLU A 52 -8.69 22.08 -15.17
N PHE A 53 -8.61 22.88 -14.13
CA PHE A 53 -9.13 22.49 -12.82
C PHE A 53 -10.64 22.70 -12.74
N VAL A 54 -11.38 21.64 -12.49
CA VAL A 54 -12.83 21.63 -12.28
C VAL A 54 -13.12 21.30 -10.81
N ARG A 55 -13.65 22.27 -10.07
CA ARG A 55 -14.10 22.03 -8.71
C ARG A 55 -15.42 21.26 -8.72
N ALA A 56 -15.37 19.96 -8.50
CA ALA A 56 -16.56 19.13 -8.46
C ALA A 56 -16.38 17.97 -7.45
N ASP A 57 -17.49 17.57 -6.84
CA ASP A 57 -17.55 16.39 -5.98
C ASP A 57 -18.00 15.20 -6.84
N ILE A 58 -17.17 14.17 -6.93
CA ILE A 58 -17.49 12.95 -7.69
C ILE A 58 -18.70 12.18 -7.14
N ARG A 59 -19.14 12.47 -5.92
CA ARG A 59 -20.39 11.95 -5.34
C ARG A 59 -21.63 12.60 -5.97
N ASN A 60 -21.46 13.78 -6.57
CA ASN A 60 -22.54 14.50 -7.21
C ASN A 60 -22.73 14.03 -8.66
N PRO A 61 -23.96 13.74 -9.10
CA PRO A 61 -24.27 13.38 -10.49
C PRO A 61 -23.79 14.37 -11.55
N MET A 62 -23.47 15.61 -11.15
CA MET A 62 -22.86 16.63 -12.03
C MET A 62 -21.55 16.18 -12.70
N ILE A 63 -20.83 15.20 -12.12
CA ILE A 63 -19.66 14.64 -12.77
C ILE A 63 -19.98 14.07 -14.16
N GLY A 64 -21.22 13.58 -14.36
CA GLY A 64 -21.69 13.12 -15.67
C GLY A 64 -21.73 14.24 -16.71
N LYS A 65 -22.11 15.47 -16.32
CA LYS A 65 -22.05 16.63 -17.21
C LYS A 65 -20.61 17.00 -17.59
N VAL A 66 -19.69 16.96 -16.62
CA VAL A 66 -18.26 17.20 -16.89
C VAL A 66 -17.73 16.23 -17.94
N ILE A 67 -18.01 14.94 -17.79
CA ILE A 67 -17.55 13.88 -18.70
C ILE A 67 -18.18 14.07 -20.09
N SER A 68 -19.49 14.29 -20.17
CA SER A 68 -20.20 14.39 -21.45
C SER A 68 -19.88 15.69 -22.19
N THR A 69 -19.85 16.85 -21.50
CA THR A 69 -19.58 18.14 -22.12
C THR A 69 -18.16 18.24 -22.65
N ALA A 70 -17.18 17.68 -21.93
CA ALA A 70 -15.79 17.65 -22.37
C ALA A 70 -15.50 16.52 -23.38
N ALA A 71 -16.48 15.65 -23.68
CA ALA A 71 -16.30 14.44 -24.49
C ALA A 71 -15.10 13.58 -24.03
N VAL A 72 -14.96 13.38 -22.70
CA VAL A 72 -13.85 12.65 -22.10
C VAL A 72 -13.79 11.22 -22.66
N ASP A 73 -12.63 10.82 -23.15
CA ASP A 73 -12.37 9.46 -23.64
C ASP A 73 -11.65 8.57 -22.61
N THR A 74 -10.86 9.19 -21.74
CA THR A 74 -10.06 8.48 -20.75
C THR A 74 -10.29 9.04 -19.35
N VAL A 75 -10.66 8.17 -18.40
CA VAL A 75 -10.87 8.53 -16.99
C VAL A 75 -9.81 7.87 -16.13
N VAL A 76 -9.06 8.67 -15.37
CA VAL A 76 -8.09 8.20 -14.38
C VAL A 76 -8.63 8.49 -12.99
N HIS A 77 -9.07 7.43 -12.32
CA HIS A 77 -9.66 7.54 -10.98
C HIS A 77 -8.60 7.41 -9.90
N MET A 78 -8.15 8.57 -9.38
CA MET A 78 -7.12 8.69 -8.35
C MET A 78 -7.69 9.01 -6.97
N ASN A 79 -8.95 9.44 -6.88
CA ASN A 79 -9.56 9.95 -5.64
C ASN A 79 -10.00 8.83 -4.70
N ILE A 80 -9.09 7.89 -4.41
CA ILE A 80 -9.26 6.82 -3.42
C ILE A 80 -8.24 7.07 -2.30
N SER A 81 -8.76 7.42 -1.14
CA SER A 81 -7.94 7.84 0.00
C SER A 81 -7.90 6.80 1.11
N SER A 82 -6.70 6.55 1.64
CA SER A 82 -6.47 5.78 2.86
C SER A 82 -6.45 6.64 4.13
N THR A 83 -6.39 7.97 3.97
CA THR A 83 -6.29 8.94 5.06
C THR A 83 -7.55 9.78 5.10
N PRO A 84 -8.25 9.89 6.25
CA PRO A 84 -9.38 10.80 6.40
C PRO A 84 -8.94 12.24 6.07
N ALA A 85 -9.75 12.97 5.32
CA ALA A 85 -9.52 14.39 5.07
C ALA A 85 -10.06 15.20 6.26
N GLY A 86 -9.19 15.93 6.95
CA GLY A 86 -9.56 16.81 8.06
C GLY A 86 -10.23 16.09 9.24
N SER A 87 -11.11 16.80 9.95
CA SER A 87 -11.84 16.31 11.14
C SER A 87 -13.01 15.36 10.80
N GLY A 88 -13.28 15.09 9.53
CA GLY A 88 -14.46 14.33 9.09
C GLY A 88 -14.46 12.84 9.42
N GLY A 89 -13.31 12.28 9.76
CA GLY A 89 -13.20 10.88 10.16
C GLY A 89 -13.45 9.86 9.03
N ARG A 90 -13.83 8.64 9.42
CA ARG A 90 -13.95 7.47 8.53
C ARG A 90 -15.19 7.53 7.62
N GLY A 91 -16.31 8.05 8.11
CA GLY A 91 -17.59 8.09 7.37
C GLY A 91 -17.47 8.82 6.04
N PRO A 92 -17.14 10.13 6.04
CA PRO A 92 -16.94 10.91 4.81
C PRO A 92 -15.90 10.32 3.86
N MET A 93 -14.82 9.71 4.39
CA MET A 93 -13.82 9.03 3.56
C MET A 93 -14.42 7.82 2.82
N LYS A 94 -15.22 7.00 3.50
CA LYS A 94 -15.91 5.86 2.88
C LYS A 94 -16.90 6.33 1.81
N GLU A 95 -17.68 7.38 2.10
CA GLU A 95 -18.60 7.97 1.12
C GLU A 95 -17.87 8.44 -0.13
N LEU A 96 -16.78 9.17 0.03
CA LEU A 96 -15.97 9.64 -1.09
C LEU A 96 -15.41 8.46 -1.90
N ASN A 97 -14.84 7.47 -1.22
CA ASN A 97 -14.25 6.31 -1.86
C ASN A 97 -15.32 5.46 -2.58
N VAL A 98 -16.38 5.07 -1.89
CA VAL A 98 -17.34 4.08 -2.39
C VAL A 98 -18.44 4.76 -3.23
N ILE A 99 -19.14 5.74 -2.66
CA ILE A 99 -20.25 6.41 -3.36
C ILE A 99 -19.71 7.26 -4.51
N GLY A 100 -18.60 7.98 -4.29
CA GLY A 100 -17.94 8.75 -5.36
C GLY A 100 -17.53 7.88 -6.55
N THR A 101 -16.95 6.69 -6.29
CA THR A 101 -16.62 5.74 -7.36
C THR A 101 -17.87 5.24 -8.08
N MET A 102 -18.94 4.90 -7.35
CA MET A 102 -20.19 4.44 -7.96
C MET A 102 -20.78 5.50 -8.89
N GLN A 103 -20.82 6.76 -8.47
CA GLN A 103 -21.31 7.89 -9.29
C GLN A 103 -20.43 8.13 -10.52
N LEU A 104 -19.12 8.10 -10.35
CA LEU A 104 -18.17 8.22 -11.46
C LEU A 104 -18.38 7.11 -12.50
N LEU A 105 -18.48 5.86 -12.06
CA LEU A 105 -18.73 4.71 -12.95
C LEU A 105 -20.08 4.79 -13.63
N ALA A 106 -21.14 5.26 -12.94
CA ALA A 106 -22.44 5.50 -13.52
C ALA A 106 -22.42 6.61 -14.59
N ALA A 107 -21.58 7.63 -14.40
CA ALA A 107 -21.35 8.67 -15.40
C ALA A 107 -20.61 8.11 -16.63
N CYS A 108 -19.54 7.33 -16.42
CA CYS A 108 -18.81 6.65 -17.49
C CYS A 108 -19.69 5.63 -18.25
N GLN A 109 -20.62 4.95 -17.55
CA GLN A 109 -21.56 4.02 -18.17
C GLN A 109 -22.47 4.69 -19.21
N ARG A 110 -22.86 5.95 -18.98
CA ARG A 110 -23.74 6.73 -19.84
C ARG A 110 -23.00 7.55 -20.91
N ALA A 111 -21.68 7.66 -20.81
CA ALA A 111 -20.88 8.46 -21.73
C ALA A 111 -20.28 7.60 -22.85
N PRO A 112 -20.77 7.70 -24.09
CA PRO A 112 -20.26 6.88 -25.20
C PRO A 112 -18.84 7.26 -25.63
N SER A 113 -18.38 8.46 -25.25
CA SER A 113 -17.01 8.92 -25.51
C SER A 113 -15.97 8.15 -24.70
N VAL A 114 -16.33 7.65 -23.50
CA VAL A 114 -15.39 6.95 -22.61
C VAL A 114 -15.01 5.60 -23.20
N ARG A 115 -13.71 5.43 -23.44
CA ARG A 115 -13.08 4.22 -23.99
C ARG A 115 -12.06 3.60 -23.06
N ARG A 116 -11.61 4.36 -22.03
CA ARG A 116 -10.60 3.89 -21.09
C ARG A 116 -10.89 4.35 -19.66
N LEU A 117 -10.68 3.41 -18.71
CA LEU A 117 -10.75 3.68 -17.28
C LEU A 117 -9.49 3.13 -16.60
N VAL A 118 -8.75 3.99 -15.92
CA VAL A 118 -7.61 3.61 -15.07
C VAL A 118 -8.01 3.80 -13.60
N LEU A 119 -7.94 2.73 -12.82
CA LEU A 119 -8.21 2.76 -11.39
C LEU A 119 -6.92 2.67 -10.59
N LYS A 120 -6.63 3.67 -9.77
CA LYS A 120 -5.60 3.57 -8.73
C LYS A 120 -6.18 2.75 -7.56
N SER A 121 -5.95 1.44 -7.58
CA SER A 121 -6.28 0.52 -6.50
C SER A 121 -5.07 0.34 -5.55
N THR A 122 -5.16 -0.61 -4.65
CA THR A 122 -4.14 -0.88 -3.64
C THR A 122 -3.98 -2.37 -3.38
N SER A 123 -2.78 -2.80 -3.04
CA SER A 123 -2.54 -4.15 -2.55
C SER A 123 -3.28 -4.48 -1.24
N ALA A 124 -3.86 -3.47 -0.55
CA ALA A 124 -4.65 -3.70 0.66
C ALA A 124 -5.88 -4.61 0.43
N VAL A 125 -6.33 -4.75 -0.82
CA VAL A 125 -7.40 -5.69 -1.20
C VAL A 125 -7.08 -7.15 -0.83
N TYR A 126 -5.81 -7.52 -0.76
CA TYR A 126 -5.37 -8.86 -0.37
C TYR A 126 -5.47 -9.13 1.15
N GLY A 127 -5.74 -8.10 1.97
CA GLY A 127 -5.69 -8.22 3.41
C GLY A 127 -4.26 -8.37 3.95
N ALA A 128 -4.13 -8.79 5.20
CA ALA A 128 -2.89 -9.21 5.82
C ALA A 128 -3.19 -10.20 6.94
N SER A 129 -2.58 -11.38 6.90
CA SER A 129 -2.82 -12.48 7.83
C SER A 129 -1.57 -13.36 7.96
N PRO A 130 -1.36 -14.02 9.11
CA PRO A 130 -0.20 -14.91 9.30
C PRO A 130 -0.22 -16.15 8.39
N ARG A 131 -1.36 -16.42 7.72
CA ARG A 131 -1.54 -17.55 6.81
C ARG A 131 -1.40 -17.16 5.34
N ASP A 132 -1.18 -15.88 5.05
CA ASP A 132 -1.02 -15.42 3.67
C ASP A 132 0.30 -15.91 3.08
N PRO A 133 0.34 -16.12 1.76
CA PRO A 133 1.58 -16.50 1.09
C PRO A 133 2.64 -15.40 1.23
N ALA A 134 3.89 -15.78 1.04
CA ALA A 134 5.02 -14.85 1.12
C ALA A 134 4.91 -13.72 0.10
N VAL A 135 4.37 -14.03 -1.08
CA VAL A 135 4.18 -13.13 -2.21
C VAL A 135 2.78 -13.39 -2.77
N VAL A 136 2.06 -12.33 -3.13
CA VAL A 136 0.68 -12.40 -3.64
C VAL A 136 0.65 -12.02 -5.12
N THR A 137 0.05 -12.87 -5.95
CA THR A 137 -0.19 -12.61 -7.38
C THR A 137 -1.57 -11.98 -7.60
N GLU A 138 -1.80 -11.43 -8.81
CA GLU A 138 -3.07 -10.80 -9.20
C GLU A 138 -4.27 -11.75 -9.15
N ALA A 139 -4.05 -13.04 -9.43
CA ALA A 139 -5.08 -14.08 -9.42
C ALA A 139 -5.53 -14.46 -8.00
N MET A 140 -4.72 -14.16 -6.98
CA MET A 140 -5.02 -14.51 -5.60
C MET A 140 -6.08 -13.58 -5.01
N GLN A 141 -6.89 -14.17 -4.13
CA GLN A 141 -7.86 -13.44 -3.31
C GLN A 141 -7.40 -13.41 -1.86
N ALA A 142 -7.89 -12.43 -1.09
CA ALA A 142 -7.64 -12.36 0.34
C ALA A 142 -8.14 -13.63 1.03
N ARG A 143 -7.26 -14.36 1.72
CA ARG A 143 -7.65 -15.51 2.56
C ARG A 143 -8.56 -15.09 3.71
N ARG A 144 -8.30 -13.91 4.23
CA ARG A 144 -9.18 -13.24 5.18
C ARG A 144 -9.66 -11.94 4.55
N VAL A 145 -10.90 -11.95 4.10
CA VAL A 145 -11.53 -10.77 3.48
C VAL A 145 -11.53 -9.63 4.49
N PRO A 146 -10.99 -8.45 4.13
CA PRO A 146 -11.08 -7.27 4.97
C PRO A 146 -12.52 -6.93 5.34
N SER A 147 -12.79 -6.80 6.63
CA SER A 147 -14.14 -6.53 7.16
C SER A 147 -14.45 -5.05 7.32
N GLY A 148 -13.44 -4.19 7.20
CA GLY A 148 -13.59 -2.76 7.40
C GLY A 148 -12.39 -1.96 6.89
N GLY A 149 -12.41 -0.65 7.15
CA GLY A 149 -11.33 0.23 6.80
C GLY A 149 -11.16 0.44 5.29
N PHE A 150 -10.06 1.05 4.93
CA PHE A 150 -9.68 1.34 3.55
C PHE A 150 -9.60 0.07 2.67
N ALA A 151 -9.13 -1.04 3.23
CA ALA A 151 -9.03 -2.30 2.49
C ALA A 151 -10.40 -2.83 2.04
N LYS A 152 -11.43 -2.74 2.90
CA LYS A 152 -12.81 -3.12 2.53
C LYS A 152 -13.38 -2.20 1.46
N ASP A 153 -13.17 -0.87 1.60
CA ASP A 153 -13.63 0.08 0.59
C ASP A 153 -13.00 -0.22 -0.77
N SER A 154 -11.70 -0.54 -0.80
CA SER A 154 -10.98 -0.85 -2.03
C SER A 154 -11.49 -2.13 -2.69
N LEU A 155 -11.87 -3.15 -1.91
CA LEU A 155 -12.52 -4.35 -2.44
C LEU A 155 -13.88 -4.05 -3.06
N ASP A 156 -14.69 -3.22 -2.41
CA ASP A 156 -16.01 -2.82 -2.91
C ASP A 156 -15.85 -2.04 -4.23
N ILE A 157 -14.89 -1.11 -4.27
CA ILE A 157 -14.55 -0.34 -5.48
C ILE A 157 -14.16 -1.26 -6.64
N GLU A 158 -13.23 -2.20 -6.41
CA GLU A 158 -12.85 -3.15 -7.46
C GLU A 158 -14.03 -4.03 -7.91
N GLY A 159 -14.94 -4.35 -7.00
CA GLY A 159 -16.20 -5.05 -7.31
C GLY A 159 -17.09 -4.24 -8.27
N TYR A 160 -17.24 -2.94 -8.04
CA TYR A 160 -17.97 -2.04 -8.91
C TYR A 160 -17.29 -1.87 -10.28
N VAL A 161 -15.98 -1.70 -10.30
CA VAL A 161 -15.19 -1.59 -11.54
C VAL A 161 -15.31 -2.86 -12.37
N ARG A 162 -15.25 -4.03 -11.77
CA ARG A 162 -15.46 -5.32 -12.44
C ARG A 162 -16.87 -5.44 -13.01
N SER A 163 -17.88 -4.96 -12.28
CA SER A 163 -19.26 -4.92 -12.77
C SER A 163 -19.45 -3.93 -13.91
N PHE A 164 -18.75 -2.80 -13.88
CA PHE A 164 -18.69 -1.81 -14.97
C PHE A 164 -18.05 -2.41 -16.22
N SER A 165 -16.88 -3.04 -16.10
CA SER A 165 -16.16 -3.67 -17.23
C SER A 165 -17.01 -4.71 -17.95
N ARG A 166 -17.82 -5.49 -17.21
CA ARG A 166 -18.76 -6.46 -17.84
C ARG A 166 -19.89 -5.78 -18.60
N ARG A 167 -20.36 -4.61 -18.19
CA ARG A 167 -21.43 -3.87 -18.88
C ARG A 167 -20.93 -2.99 -20.02
N ARG A 168 -19.65 -2.61 -19.99
CA ARG A 168 -18.97 -1.81 -21.01
C ARG A 168 -17.70 -2.54 -21.48
N PRO A 169 -17.85 -3.67 -22.20
CA PRO A 169 -16.71 -4.44 -22.72
C PRO A 169 -15.92 -3.67 -23.78
N ASP A 170 -16.49 -2.60 -24.32
CA ASP A 170 -15.86 -1.65 -25.23
C ASP A 170 -14.87 -0.69 -24.54
N VAL A 171 -14.91 -0.62 -23.20
CA VAL A 171 -14.01 0.22 -22.42
C VAL A 171 -12.84 -0.60 -21.88
N GLY A 172 -11.62 -0.21 -22.24
CA GLY A 172 -10.40 -0.78 -21.67
C GLY A 172 -10.26 -0.37 -20.19
N VAL A 173 -10.24 -1.33 -19.27
CA VAL A 173 -10.15 -1.06 -17.82
C VAL A 173 -8.82 -1.58 -17.28
N ALA A 174 -8.01 -0.68 -16.72
CA ALA A 174 -6.78 -1.00 -16.02
C ALA A 174 -6.94 -0.79 -14.49
N VAL A 175 -6.72 -1.84 -13.71
CA VAL A 175 -6.76 -1.80 -12.24
C VAL A 175 -5.34 -1.95 -11.71
N LEU A 176 -4.80 -0.89 -11.10
CA LEU A 176 -3.43 -0.83 -10.61
C LEU A 176 -3.43 -1.04 -9.09
N ARG A 177 -3.00 -2.21 -8.63
CA ARG A 177 -2.91 -2.55 -7.20
C ARG A 177 -1.55 -2.15 -6.64
N PHE A 178 -1.44 -0.91 -6.25
CA PHE A 178 -0.21 -0.36 -5.71
C PHE A 178 0.14 -0.89 -4.32
N THR A 179 1.43 -1.13 -4.08
CA THR A 179 2.01 -1.22 -2.74
C THR A 179 2.05 0.17 -2.08
N ASN A 180 2.64 0.28 -0.89
CA ASN A 180 2.72 1.59 -0.24
C ASN A 180 3.68 2.51 -1.00
N PHE A 181 3.21 3.70 -1.33
CA PHE A 181 4.06 4.76 -1.88
C PHE A 181 4.98 5.33 -0.81
N ILE A 182 6.20 5.64 -1.22
CA ILE A 182 7.16 6.39 -0.41
C ILE A 182 7.95 7.34 -1.32
N GLY A 183 8.37 8.46 -0.75
CA GLY A 183 9.15 9.49 -1.45
C GLY A 183 9.05 10.82 -0.74
N PRO A 184 9.85 11.81 -1.14
CA PRO A 184 9.92 13.12 -0.50
C PRO A 184 8.58 13.87 -0.41
N ARG A 185 7.69 13.66 -1.39
CA ARG A 185 6.42 14.39 -1.54
C ARG A 185 5.19 13.58 -1.13
N ILE A 186 5.40 12.32 -0.69
CA ILE A 186 4.31 11.43 -0.27
C ILE A 186 3.96 11.65 1.20
N ASP A 187 2.73 12.06 1.45
CA ASP A 187 2.12 12.05 2.78
C ASP A 187 1.05 10.97 2.85
N SER A 188 1.28 9.96 3.68
CA SER A 188 0.44 8.79 3.82
C SER A 188 0.40 8.30 5.27
N VAL A 189 -0.51 7.37 5.57
CA VAL A 189 -0.56 6.73 6.89
C VAL A 189 0.79 6.08 7.24
N LEU A 190 1.44 5.43 6.27
CA LEU A 190 2.74 4.80 6.50
C LEU A 190 3.83 5.83 6.78
N THR A 191 3.93 6.90 5.98
CA THR A 191 4.93 7.95 6.20
C THR A 191 4.70 8.67 7.51
N GLY A 192 3.45 8.93 7.91
CA GLY A 192 3.10 9.46 9.23
C GLY A 192 3.55 8.55 10.37
N PHE A 193 3.37 7.22 10.22
CA PHE A 193 3.85 6.23 11.17
C PHE A 193 5.39 6.23 11.27
N LEU A 194 6.08 6.27 10.16
CA LEU A 194 7.54 6.25 10.10
C LEU A 194 8.20 7.57 10.55
N ARG A 195 7.45 8.67 10.61
CA ARG A 195 7.93 9.96 11.17
C ARG A 195 7.94 10.00 12.70
N MET A 196 7.25 9.07 13.37
CA MET A 196 7.26 9.02 14.83
C MET A 196 8.67 8.80 15.37
N PRO A 197 9.11 9.53 16.42
CA PRO A 197 10.42 9.34 17.04
C PRO A 197 10.61 7.91 17.58
N VAL A 198 9.55 7.39 18.19
CA VAL A 198 9.45 6.01 18.69
C VAL A 198 8.32 5.31 17.95
N VAL A 199 8.67 4.27 17.20
CA VAL A 199 7.74 3.52 16.35
C VAL A 199 7.29 2.26 17.09
N PRO A 200 6.01 2.15 17.47
CA PRO A 200 5.49 0.95 18.13
C PRO A 200 5.35 -0.19 17.12
N THR A 201 5.87 -1.36 17.46
CA THR A 201 5.76 -2.58 16.64
C THR A 201 5.18 -3.72 17.45
N ALA A 202 4.56 -4.71 16.81
CA ALA A 202 4.06 -5.87 17.53
C ALA A 202 5.21 -6.76 17.98
N LEU A 203 5.25 -7.06 19.29
CA LEU A 203 6.24 -7.99 19.84
C LEU A 203 6.07 -9.38 19.20
N GLY A 204 7.18 -9.94 18.71
CA GLY A 204 7.21 -11.25 18.04
C GLY A 204 6.89 -11.22 16.55
N TYR A 205 6.65 -10.03 15.97
CA TYR A 205 6.38 -9.86 14.54
C TYR A 205 7.34 -8.85 13.91
N ASP A 206 7.78 -9.15 12.69
CA ASP A 206 8.56 -8.22 11.87
C ASP A 206 8.04 -8.28 10.42
N ALA A 207 7.19 -7.32 10.09
CA ALA A 207 6.43 -7.30 8.84
C ALA A 207 7.34 -7.11 7.62
N ARG A 208 7.07 -7.85 6.55
CA ARG A 208 7.70 -7.61 5.25
C ARG A 208 7.04 -6.42 4.57
N VAL A 209 7.83 -5.44 4.20
CA VAL A 209 7.41 -4.20 3.58
C VAL A 209 7.99 -4.12 2.18
N GLN A 210 7.14 -3.93 1.19
CA GLN A 210 7.49 -3.60 -0.18
C GLN A 210 7.00 -2.18 -0.44
N LEU A 211 7.87 -1.34 -0.97
CA LEU A 211 7.63 0.07 -1.20
C LEU A 211 7.72 0.38 -2.70
N LEU A 212 7.02 1.41 -3.12
CA LEU A 212 7.10 1.94 -4.47
C LEU A 212 7.49 3.42 -4.40
N HIS A 213 8.52 3.82 -5.15
CA HIS A 213 8.90 5.21 -5.25
C HIS A 213 7.82 6.04 -5.93
N GLU A 214 7.64 7.28 -5.52
CA GLU A 214 6.62 8.18 -6.07
C GLU A 214 6.78 8.45 -7.57
N ASP A 215 8.02 8.50 -8.07
CA ASP A 215 8.28 8.70 -9.49
C ASP A 215 7.93 7.44 -10.32
N ASP A 216 8.15 6.24 -9.76
CA ASP A 216 7.71 4.99 -10.39
C ASP A 216 6.19 4.86 -10.39
N ALA A 217 5.52 5.31 -9.31
CA ALA A 217 4.06 5.38 -9.27
C ALA A 217 3.50 6.30 -10.36
N LEU A 218 4.14 7.47 -10.57
CA LEU A 218 3.79 8.39 -11.64
C LEU A 218 4.01 7.76 -13.02
N GLY A 219 5.16 7.12 -13.26
CA GLY A 219 5.47 6.46 -14.52
C GLY A 219 4.47 5.34 -14.87
N VAL A 220 4.08 4.51 -13.89
CA VAL A 220 3.05 3.48 -14.08
C VAL A 220 1.69 4.09 -14.42
N LEU A 221 1.29 5.17 -13.74
CA LEU A 221 0.02 5.84 -14.00
C LEU A 221 0.00 6.50 -15.39
N THR A 222 1.08 7.16 -15.79
CA THR A 222 1.23 7.74 -17.13
C THR A 222 1.11 6.65 -18.19
N ARG A 223 1.87 5.56 -18.05
CA ARG A 223 1.80 4.42 -18.99
C ARG A 223 0.42 3.76 -19.01
N ALA A 224 -0.24 3.60 -17.85
CA ALA A 224 -1.60 3.07 -17.80
C ALA A 224 -2.61 3.99 -18.52
N THR A 225 -2.39 5.29 -18.49
CA THR A 225 -3.27 6.28 -19.14
C THR A 225 -3.07 6.30 -20.65
N THR A 226 -1.82 6.27 -21.11
CA THR A 226 -1.47 6.43 -22.54
C THR A 226 -1.35 5.11 -23.31
N GLY A 227 -1.16 4.00 -22.60
CA GLY A 227 -1.05 2.66 -23.20
C GLY A 227 -2.41 1.97 -23.35
N ASP A 228 -2.41 0.71 -23.74
CA ASP A 228 -3.60 -0.10 -24.08
C ASP A 228 -3.86 -1.26 -23.11
N PHE A 229 -3.03 -1.45 -22.09
CA PHE A 229 -3.19 -2.53 -21.11
C PHE A 229 -4.58 -2.50 -20.47
N ALA A 230 -5.28 -3.63 -20.53
CA ALA A 230 -6.55 -3.86 -19.86
C ALA A 230 -6.43 -5.10 -18.96
N GLY A 231 -6.74 -4.93 -17.69
CA GLY A 231 -6.60 -6.00 -16.70
C GLY A 231 -6.23 -5.46 -15.33
N THR A 232 -5.84 -6.37 -14.45
CA THR A 232 -5.34 -6.04 -13.10
C THR A 232 -3.84 -6.29 -13.05
N VAL A 233 -3.10 -5.38 -12.45
CA VAL A 233 -1.65 -5.50 -12.26
C VAL A 233 -1.23 -5.05 -10.87
N ASN A 234 -0.37 -5.84 -10.24
CA ASN A 234 0.32 -5.48 -9.01
C ASN A 234 1.47 -4.53 -9.30
N VAL A 235 1.55 -3.45 -8.55
CA VAL A 235 2.59 -2.41 -8.74
C VAL A 235 3.38 -2.23 -7.45
N GLY A 236 4.64 -2.59 -7.47
CA GLY A 236 5.55 -2.50 -6.32
C GLY A 236 7.01 -2.38 -6.79
N GLY A 237 7.85 -1.77 -5.97
CA GLY A 237 9.29 -1.74 -6.20
C GLY A 237 9.91 -3.13 -6.01
N GLU A 238 11.06 -3.35 -6.60
CA GLU A 238 11.80 -4.59 -6.44
C GLU A 238 12.37 -4.72 -5.01
N GLY A 239 12.44 -5.96 -4.52
CA GLY A 239 12.94 -6.28 -3.19
C GLY A 239 11.95 -5.97 -2.06
N THR A 240 12.33 -6.41 -0.86
CA THR A 240 11.55 -6.25 0.37
C THR A 240 12.47 -5.92 1.53
N LEU A 241 11.95 -5.18 2.50
CA LEU A 241 12.61 -4.91 3.77
C LEU A 241 11.73 -5.39 4.93
N LEU A 242 12.35 -5.76 6.03
CA LEU A 242 11.63 -5.94 7.29
C LEU A 242 11.30 -4.57 7.90
N LEU A 243 10.19 -4.47 8.61
CA LEU A 243 9.78 -3.22 9.26
C LEU A 243 10.85 -2.71 10.23
N SER A 244 11.52 -3.60 10.96
CA SER A 244 12.65 -3.27 11.81
C SER A 244 13.82 -2.63 11.04
N GLN A 245 14.08 -3.13 9.83
CA GLN A 245 15.12 -2.56 8.95
C GLN A 245 14.72 -1.17 8.43
N VAL A 246 13.43 -0.97 8.10
CA VAL A 246 12.90 0.33 7.69
C VAL A 246 13.06 1.35 8.81
N ILE A 247 12.61 1.00 10.02
CA ILE A 247 12.68 1.86 11.21
C ILE A 247 14.13 2.26 11.51
N ARG A 248 15.05 1.29 11.49
CA ARG A 248 16.49 1.51 11.75
C ARG A 248 17.13 2.42 10.71
N ARG A 249 16.85 2.17 9.40
CA ARG A 249 17.40 3.00 8.31
C ARG A 249 16.92 4.45 8.35
N LEU A 250 15.77 4.71 8.98
CA LEU A 250 15.24 6.06 9.22
C LEU A 250 15.74 6.68 10.53
N GLY A 251 16.63 6.00 11.28
CA GLY A 251 17.12 6.48 12.57
C GLY A 251 16.02 6.64 13.61
N ARG A 252 15.03 5.74 13.61
CA ARG A 252 13.92 5.73 14.57
C ARG A 252 14.13 4.68 15.64
N LEU A 253 13.58 4.95 16.84
CA LEU A 253 13.56 3.96 17.91
C LEU A 253 12.39 3.00 17.71
N GLN A 254 12.63 1.70 17.77
CA GLN A 254 11.60 0.68 17.74
C GLN A 254 11.16 0.34 19.15
N LEU A 255 9.85 0.34 19.41
CA LEU A 255 9.25 -0.09 20.68
C LEU A 255 8.38 -1.33 20.45
N PRO A 256 8.89 -2.54 20.75
CA PRO A 256 8.08 -3.75 20.71
C PRO A 256 7.00 -3.73 21.80
N VAL A 257 5.74 -3.87 21.40
CA VAL A 257 4.57 -3.80 22.28
C VAL A 257 3.77 -5.09 22.13
N PRO A 258 3.32 -5.73 23.23
CA PRO A 258 2.41 -6.88 23.16
C PRO A 258 1.15 -6.54 22.34
N SER A 259 0.73 -7.44 21.44
CA SER A 259 -0.38 -7.21 20.51
C SER A 259 -1.67 -6.68 21.15
N PRO A 260 -2.12 -7.13 22.35
CA PRO A 260 -3.30 -6.55 23.01
C PRO A 260 -3.15 -5.08 23.38
N ALA A 261 -1.94 -4.63 23.73
CA ALA A 261 -1.66 -3.26 24.15
C ALA A 261 -1.58 -2.28 22.97
N LEU A 262 -1.29 -2.76 21.75
CA LEU A 262 -1.23 -1.93 20.53
C LEU A 262 -2.55 -1.22 20.24
N GLY A 263 -3.69 -1.90 20.44
CA GLY A 263 -5.01 -1.30 20.25
C GLY A 263 -5.31 -0.16 21.22
N SER A 264 -4.78 -0.23 22.43
CA SER A 264 -4.91 0.83 23.45
C SER A 264 -3.97 2.00 23.16
N LEU A 265 -2.77 1.72 22.70
CA LEU A 265 -1.79 2.71 22.26
C LEU A 265 -2.31 3.50 21.05
N GLY A 266 -2.94 2.85 20.08
CA GLY A 266 -3.58 3.52 18.92
C GLY A 266 -4.70 4.48 19.34
N ARG A 267 -5.44 4.21 20.42
CA ARG A 267 -6.42 5.15 20.98
C ARG A 267 -5.76 6.36 21.67
N LEU A 268 -4.63 6.14 22.33
CA LEU A 268 -3.87 7.21 22.97
C LEU A 268 -3.20 8.14 21.95
N THR A 269 -2.57 7.59 20.91
CA THR A 269 -1.92 8.38 19.85
C THR A 269 -2.94 9.24 19.07
N ARG A 270 -4.18 8.78 18.93
CA ARG A 270 -5.29 9.54 18.36
C ARG A 270 -5.57 10.84 19.13
N ARG A 271 -5.48 10.79 20.45
CA ARG A 271 -5.69 11.96 21.32
C ARG A 271 -4.62 13.05 21.13
N PHE A 272 -3.43 12.66 20.64
CA PHE A 272 -2.33 13.58 20.34
C PHE A 272 -2.24 13.97 18.86
N GLY A 273 -3.28 13.71 18.05
CA GLY A 273 -3.31 14.07 16.63
C GLY A 273 -2.52 13.13 15.71
N TYR A 274 -2.01 12.00 16.24
CA TYR A 274 -1.37 10.98 15.44
C TYR A 274 -2.39 10.03 14.81
N VAL A 275 -1.98 9.38 13.75
CA VAL A 275 -2.78 8.61 12.80
C VAL A 275 -3.73 7.61 13.46
N ASP A 276 -4.97 7.55 12.98
CA ASP A 276 -5.97 6.54 13.38
C ASP A 276 -5.65 5.21 12.69
N TYR A 277 -5.11 4.27 13.45
CA TYR A 277 -4.82 2.93 12.95
C TYR A 277 -6.08 2.07 12.96
N SER A 278 -6.62 1.77 11.77
CA SER A 278 -7.65 0.75 11.65
C SER A 278 -7.09 -0.64 11.99
N PRO A 279 -7.93 -1.60 12.41
CA PRO A 279 -7.49 -2.97 12.66
C PRO A 279 -6.77 -3.60 11.45
N GLU A 280 -7.15 -3.22 10.24
CA GLU A 280 -6.53 -3.72 9.01
C GLU A 280 -5.13 -3.14 8.79
N GLN A 281 -4.92 -1.86 9.15
CA GLN A 281 -3.59 -1.24 9.12
C GLN A 281 -2.66 -1.87 10.17
N MET A 282 -3.18 -2.15 11.37
CA MET A 282 -2.42 -2.85 12.39
C MET A 282 -2.00 -4.26 11.93
N ARG A 283 -2.87 -4.98 11.23
CA ARG A 283 -2.50 -6.28 10.62
C ARG A 283 -1.41 -6.14 9.57
N PHE A 284 -1.47 -5.12 8.73
CA PHE A 284 -0.41 -4.86 7.77
C PHE A 284 0.93 -4.61 8.47
N LEU A 285 0.95 -3.83 9.56
CA LEU A 285 2.16 -3.58 10.33
C LEU A 285 2.69 -4.82 11.08
N ASN A 286 1.85 -5.83 11.29
CA ASN A 286 2.26 -7.09 11.93
C ASN A 286 2.74 -8.13 10.90
N PHE A 287 2.01 -8.31 9.80
CA PHE A 287 2.24 -9.42 8.87
C PHE A 287 2.88 -8.97 7.55
N GLY A 288 2.79 -7.69 7.23
CA GLY A 288 3.27 -7.13 5.96
C GLY A 288 2.44 -7.57 4.76
N ARG A 289 2.93 -7.23 3.59
CA ARG A 289 2.42 -7.67 2.29
C ARG A 289 3.46 -7.43 1.23
N VAL A 290 3.69 -8.46 0.42
CA VAL A 290 4.56 -8.40 -0.75
C VAL A 290 3.76 -8.91 -1.94
N VAL A 291 3.82 -8.21 -3.06
CA VAL A 291 3.14 -8.58 -4.30
C VAL A 291 4.15 -9.03 -5.36
N ASP A 292 3.74 -9.99 -6.17
CA ASP A 292 4.44 -10.35 -7.39
C ASP A 292 4.28 -9.23 -8.42
N THR A 293 5.36 -8.86 -9.08
CA THR A 293 5.40 -7.80 -10.10
C THR A 293 5.77 -8.34 -11.47
N THR A 294 5.60 -9.64 -11.70
CA THR A 294 5.91 -10.28 -12.99
C THR A 294 5.04 -9.71 -14.11
N VAL A 295 3.71 -9.63 -13.90
CA VAL A 295 2.76 -9.05 -14.86
C VAL A 295 3.09 -7.58 -15.16
N LEU A 296 3.56 -6.82 -14.17
CA LEU A 296 4.00 -5.44 -14.37
C LEU A 296 5.13 -5.33 -15.40
N ARG A 297 6.08 -6.26 -15.35
CA ARG A 297 7.23 -6.25 -16.27
C ARG A 297 6.90 -6.86 -17.63
N THR A 298 6.23 -8.02 -17.64
CA THR A 298 6.08 -8.83 -18.86
C THR A 298 4.89 -8.43 -19.72
N GLU A 299 3.76 -8.07 -19.14
CA GLU A 299 2.52 -7.75 -19.86
C GLU A 299 2.23 -6.25 -19.87
N PHE A 300 2.32 -5.61 -18.71
CA PHE A 300 2.13 -4.16 -18.60
C PHE A 300 3.33 -3.39 -19.20
N GLY A 301 4.53 -3.97 -19.17
CA GLY A 301 5.75 -3.45 -19.81
C GLY A 301 6.33 -2.25 -19.04
N TYR A 302 6.36 -2.29 -17.71
CA TYR A 302 7.01 -1.29 -16.88
C TYR A 302 7.92 -1.94 -15.85
N THR A 303 9.16 -1.48 -15.79
CA THR A 303 10.13 -1.89 -14.77
C THR A 303 10.38 -0.68 -13.85
N PRO A 304 10.06 -0.77 -12.56
CA PRO A 304 10.37 0.30 -11.59
C PRO A 304 11.86 0.64 -11.59
N ARG A 305 12.17 1.92 -11.54
CA ARG A 305 13.55 2.44 -11.53
C ARG A 305 14.20 2.32 -10.16
N HIS A 306 13.37 2.31 -9.11
CA HIS A 306 13.82 2.26 -7.73
C HIS A 306 13.41 0.93 -7.10
N THR A 307 14.36 0.31 -6.45
CA THR A 307 14.08 -0.80 -5.52
C THR A 307 13.39 -0.26 -4.25
N THR A 308 12.78 -1.15 -3.48
CA THR A 308 12.24 -0.82 -2.16
C THR A 308 13.28 -0.12 -1.25
N ALA A 309 14.55 -0.55 -1.34
CA ALA A 309 15.62 0.02 -0.53
C ALA A 309 16.01 1.44 -0.98
N GLU A 310 16.08 1.68 -2.28
CA GLU A 310 16.38 2.99 -2.85
C GLU A 310 15.24 4.00 -2.62
N ALA A 311 13.99 3.56 -2.78
CA ALA A 311 12.82 4.37 -2.47
C ALA A 311 12.81 4.82 -0.99
N LEU A 312 13.17 3.90 -0.07
CA LEU A 312 13.32 4.23 1.35
C LEU A 312 14.49 5.19 1.59
N ALA A 313 15.62 4.99 0.91
CA ALA A 313 16.81 5.85 1.07
C ALA A 313 16.53 7.28 0.59
N ASP A 314 15.76 7.45 -0.49
CA ASP A 314 15.35 8.77 -0.95
C ASP A 314 14.44 9.47 0.07
N TYR A 315 13.45 8.77 0.58
CA TYR A 315 12.60 9.29 1.64
C TYR A 315 13.37 9.64 2.91
N ALA A 316 14.36 8.83 3.29
CA ALA A 316 15.18 9.06 4.49
C ALA A 316 15.88 10.42 4.48
N ARG A 317 16.22 10.97 3.30
CA ARG A 317 16.80 12.30 3.16
C ARG A 317 15.89 13.45 3.59
N THR A 318 14.58 13.20 3.65
CA THR A 318 13.57 14.18 4.07
C THR A 318 13.20 14.10 5.54
N VAL A 319 13.72 13.10 6.24
CA VAL A 319 13.35 12.79 7.63
C VAL A 319 14.56 12.95 8.52
N SER A 320 14.53 13.91 9.45
CA SER A 320 15.61 14.07 10.43
C SER A 320 15.67 12.84 11.35
N PRO A 321 16.79 12.13 11.44
CA PRO A 321 16.91 10.99 12.34
C PRO A 321 16.85 11.44 13.80
N VAL A 322 16.20 10.66 14.66
CA VAL A 322 16.18 10.87 16.12
C VAL A 322 17.47 10.33 16.74
N VAL A 323 17.96 9.23 16.16
CA VAL A 323 19.23 8.61 16.53
C VAL A 323 20.05 8.45 15.25
N PRO A 324 21.33 8.76 15.23
CA PRO A 324 22.16 8.51 14.05
C PRO A 324 22.04 7.04 13.62
N PRO A 325 21.83 6.77 12.32
CA PRO A 325 21.60 5.39 11.83
C PRO A 325 22.74 4.43 12.19
N ASP A 326 23.97 4.91 12.20
CA ASP A 326 25.18 4.14 12.55
C ASP A 326 25.13 3.67 14.00
N LEU A 327 24.72 4.54 14.93
CA LEU A 327 24.57 4.19 16.34
C LEU A 327 23.47 3.16 16.56
N VAL A 328 22.34 3.28 15.82
CA VAL A 328 21.26 2.31 15.87
C VAL A 328 21.70 0.96 15.31
N ALA A 329 22.51 0.96 14.25
CA ALA A 329 23.08 -0.26 13.67
C ALA A 329 24.05 -0.95 14.63
N ASP A 330 24.92 -0.18 15.28
CA ASP A 330 25.90 -0.70 16.26
C ASP A 330 25.21 -1.33 17.48
N VAL A 331 24.23 -0.63 18.08
CA VAL A 331 23.45 -1.15 19.20
C VAL A 331 22.66 -2.41 18.82
N ALA A 332 22.07 -2.44 17.63
CA ALA A 332 21.35 -3.62 17.15
C ALA A 332 22.29 -4.80 16.87
N GLY A 333 23.47 -4.55 16.32
CA GLY A 333 24.52 -5.56 16.13
C GLY A 333 24.95 -6.19 17.45
N ARG A 334 25.27 -5.37 18.46
CA ARG A 334 25.61 -5.85 19.81
C ARG A 334 24.49 -6.62 20.48
N ALA A 335 23.25 -6.18 20.33
CA ALA A 335 22.10 -6.92 20.87
C ALA A 335 21.93 -8.29 20.20
N GLN A 336 22.11 -8.39 18.89
CA GLN A 336 22.09 -9.67 18.16
C GLN A 336 23.23 -10.61 18.60
N GLU A 337 24.43 -10.09 18.81
CA GLU A 337 25.56 -10.88 19.34
C GLU A 337 25.28 -11.40 20.75
N LEU A 338 24.69 -10.58 21.63
CA LEU A 338 24.31 -11.01 22.97
C LEU A 338 23.25 -12.12 22.93
N VAL A 339 22.24 -12.01 22.09
CA VAL A 339 21.22 -13.04 21.90
C VAL A 339 21.83 -14.34 21.33
N ALA A 340 22.71 -14.21 20.34
CA ALA A 340 23.41 -15.38 19.78
C ALA A 340 24.29 -16.08 20.83
N ARG A 341 25.01 -15.33 21.66
CA ARG A 341 25.80 -15.87 22.78
C ARG A 341 24.91 -16.53 23.83
N ALA A 342 23.79 -15.91 24.20
CA ALA A 342 22.84 -16.52 25.14
C ALA A 342 22.23 -17.82 24.59
N GLY A 343 21.92 -17.86 23.28
CA GLY A 343 21.42 -19.06 22.59
C GLY A 343 22.46 -20.18 22.54
N SER A 344 23.73 -19.88 22.32
CA SER A 344 24.83 -20.87 22.35
C SER A 344 25.08 -21.47 23.75
N VAL A 345 24.97 -20.62 24.79
CA VAL A 345 25.07 -21.08 26.19
C VAL A 345 23.90 -21.98 26.55
N ALA A 346 22.67 -21.64 26.14
CA ALA A 346 21.50 -22.49 26.38
C ALA A 346 21.61 -23.84 25.66
N SER A 347 22.16 -23.86 24.43
CA SER A 347 22.42 -25.10 23.68
C SER A 347 23.50 -25.98 24.32
N SER A 348 24.55 -25.37 24.85
CA SER A 348 25.62 -26.08 25.54
C SER A 348 25.15 -26.70 26.89
N VAL A 349 24.30 -25.97 27.62
CA VAL A 349 23.72 -26.49 28.88
C VAL A 349 22.70 -27.59 28.56
N GLY A 350 21.90 -27.49 27.50
CA GLY A 350 21.00 -28.58 27.05
C GLY A 350 21.74 -29.86 26.64
N ALA A 351 22.87 -29.72 25.95
CA ALA A 351 23.70 -30.85 25.57
C ALA A 351 24.34 -31.55 26.79
N THR A 352 24.72 -30.79 27.83
CA THR A 352 25.33 -31.32 29.05
C THR A 352 24.30 -32.08 29.91
N VAL A 353 23.03 -31.64 29.89
CA VAL A 353 21.93 -32.33 30.62
C VAL A 353 21.54 -33.63 29.93
N HIS A 354 21.50 -33.66 28.58
CA HIS A 354 21.19 -34.89 27.82
C HIS A 354 22.30 -35.96 27.91
N GLY A 355 23.56 -35.54 28.08
CA GLY A 355 24.69 -36.47 28.23
C GLY A 355 24.74 -37.23 29.58
N ARG A 356 23.95 -36.82 30.59
CA ARG A 356 23.91 -37.43 31.91
C ARG A 356 22.79 -38.46 32.14
N LEU A 357 21.86 -38.59 31.21
CA LEU A 357 20.81 -39.62 31.26
C LEU A 357 21.26 -40.86 30.46
N ARG A 358 22.24 -41.58 30.96
CA ARG A 358 22.49 -42.95 30.50
C ARG A 358 21.36 -43.84 31.01
N PRO A 359 20.71 -44.66 30.16
CA PRO A 359 19.73 -45.63 30.64
C PRO A 359 20.43 -46.69 31.52
N THR A 360 19.89 -46.89 32.70
CA THR A 360 20.30 -47.96 33.61
C THR A 360 20.03 -49.30 32.92
N PRO A 361 20.98 -50.26 32.91
CA PRO A 361 20.73 -51.59 32.34
C PRO A 361 19.69 -52.33 33.16
N ALA A 362 18.76 -52.99 32.48
CA ALA A 362 17.72 -53.81 33.09
C ALA A 362 18.35 -55.03 33.83
N PRO A 363 17.79 -55.45 34.97
CA PRO A 363 18.26 -56.62 35.69
C PRO A 363 17.97 -57.93 34.90
N PRO A 364 18.85 -58.94 34.98
CA PRO A 364 18.66 -60.19 34.25
C PRO A 364 17.68 -61.15 34.99
N GLY A 365 16.75 -61.67 34.21
CA GLY A 365 16.14 -62.99 34.51
C GLY A 365 14.73 -62.93 35.12
N LEU A 366 13.74 -63.15 34.29
CA LEU A 366 12.61 -64.05 34.63
C LEU A 366 12.26 -64.87 33.38
N ARG A 367 12.53 -66.10 33.44
CA ARG A 367 12.21 -67.16 32.45
C ARG A 367 10.68 -67.25 32.33
N ALA A 368 10.19 -67.31 31.13
CA ALA A 368 8.83 -67.71 30.82
C ALA A 368 8.67 -69.24 31.25
N VAL A 369 7.60 -69.52 31.96
CA VAL A 369 7.01 -70.85 32.04
C VAL A 369 5.79 -70.83 31.12
N HIS A 370 5.92 -71.60 30.06
CA HIS A 370 4.82 -72.17 29.34
C HIS A 370 4.16 -73.25 30.20
N ASP A 371 2.83 -73.25 30.28
CA ASP A 371 2.00 -74.41 29.96
C ASP A 371 0.51 -74.13 30.17
N ALA A 372 -0.25 -74.69 29.19
CA ALA A 372 -1.66 -75.03 29.07
C ALA A 372 -2.58 -73.96 28.48
#